data_300b9dc52c0996a297bf110db362d455
#
_entry.id   300b9dc52c0996a297bf110db362d455
#
_cell.length_a   1.000
_cell.length_b   1.000
_cell.length_c   1.000
_cell.angle_alpha   90.00
_cell.angle_beta   90.00
_cell.angle_gamma   90.00
#
_symmetry.space_group_name_H-M   'P 1'
#
loop_
_entity.id
_entity.type
_entity.pdbx_description
1 polymer ?
#
loop_
_entity_poly.entity_id
_entity_poly.type
_entity_poly.pdbx_seq_one_letter_code
_entity_poly.pdbx_strand_id
1 'polypeptide(L)'
;MWLTSKQFREKYNISPQYLYALKKNGKVKTKPFLGSQVLILDPESDDSDRSVCIYARVSTPKQKTDLDNQIKFLRQYLVSKGLNPEYVYSDIASGMNEDRKGLNEMMNDIISGKISKVVISHKDRLTRFGFGYLKTIFSRYNTEIEIVNLEDEKSFQDELSEDLIAIIHHFSMKFYGKRKNKCSALERNAISLSEEEDK
;
A
#
# COMPACT_ATOMS: atom_id res chain seq x y z
N MET A 1 -10.31 -16.96 -6.25
CA MET A 1 -9.17 -16.51 -7.05
C MET A 1 -9.65 -15.82 -8.33
N TRP A 2 -8.92 -14.81 -8.86
CA TRP A 2 -9.26 -14.16 -10.13
C TRP A 2 -8.36 -14.70 -11.23
N LEU A 3 -8.95 -15.19 -12.30
CA LEU A 3 -8.25 -15.81 -13.43
C LEU A 3 -8.39 -14.96 -14.70
N THR A 4 -7.38 -14.96 -15.53
CA THR A 4 -7.50 -14.45 -16.91
C THR A 4 -8.42 -15.33 -17.73
N SER A 5 -8.95 -14.81 -18.83
CA SER A 5 -9.81 -15.60 -19.72
C SER A 5 -9.12 -16.86 -20.26
N LYS A 6 -7.79 -16.82 -20.40
CA LYS A 6 -6.97 -17.98 -20.80
C LYS A 6 -6.92 -19.03 -19.69
N GLN A 7 -6.49 -18.61 -18.49
CA GLN A 7 -6.40 -19.50 -17.31
C GLN A 7 -7.74 -20.13 -16.95
N PHE A 8 -8.84 -19.35 -17.00
CA PHE A 8 -10.18 -19.86 -16.72
C PHE A 8 -10.60 -20.95 -17.71
N ARG A 9 -10.33 -20.74 -19.01
CA ARG A 9 -10.65 -21.74 -20.03
C ARG A 9 -9.80 -23.01 -19.87
N GLU A 10 -8.54 -22.87 -19.57
CA GLU A 10 -7.63 -23.99 -19.32
C GLU A 10 -8.07 -24.79 -18.09
N LYS A 11 -8.41 -24.11 -16.99
CA LYS A 11 -8.86 -24.78 -15.75
C LYS A 11 -10.16 -25.56 -15.94
N TYR A 12 -11.15 -24.97 -16.61
CA TYR A 12 -12.48 -25.57 -16.78
C TYR A 12 -12.65 -26.31 -18.09
N ASN A 13 -11.62 -26.40 -18.90
CA ASN A 13 -11.61 -27.03 -20.21
C ASN A 13 -12.80 -26.60 -21.11
N ILE A 14 -13.02 -25.26 -21.19
CA ILE A 14 -14.14 -24.69 -21.94
C ILE A 14 -13.67 -23.88 -23.15
N SER A 15 -14.54 -23.85 -24.18
CA SER A 15 -14.28 -23.09 -25.40
C SER A 15 -14.39 -21.57 -25.19
N PRO A 16 -13.73 -20.74 -26.04
CA PRO A 16 -13.88 -19.28 -26.00
C PRO A 16 -15.32 -18.82 -26.14
N GLN A 17 -16.10 -19.48 -26.99
CA GLN A 17 -17.50 -19.17 -27.25
C GLN A 17 -18.37 -19.42 -26.02
N TYR A 18 -18.14 -20.54 -25.33
CA TYR A 18 -18.86 -20.86 -24.11
C TYR A 18 -18.54 -19.88 -22.98
N LEU A 19 -17.27 -19.51 -22.82
CA LEU A 19 -16.88 -18.49 -21.86
C LEU A 19 -17.53 -17.13 -22.17
N TYR A 20 -17.61 -16.73 -23.45
CA TYR A 20 -18.29 -15.52 -23.85
C TYR A 20 -19.78 -15.55 -23.47
N ALA A 21 -20.46 -16.68 -23.71
CA ALA A 21 -21.85 -16.86 -23.31
C ALA A 21 -22.05 -16.78 -21.78
N LEU A 22 -21.14 -17.37 -20.98
CA LEU A 22 -21.18 -17.26 -19.52
C LEU A 22 -21.05 -15.82 -19.05
N LYS A 23 -20.15 -15.04 -19.66
CA LYS A 23 -19.98 -13.60 -19.35
C LYS A 23 -21.23 -12.81 -19.73
N LYS A 24 -21.77 -13.00 -20.93
CA LYS A 24 -22.96 -12.31 -21.43
C LYS A 24 -24.19 -12.59 -20.58
N ASN A 25 -24.33 -13.80 -20.08
CA ASN A 25 -25.47 -14.24 -19.27
C ASN A 25 -25.28 -13.95 -17.77
N GLY A 26 -24.20 -13.28 -17.36
CA GLY A 26 -23.92 -12.94 -15.96
C GLY A 26 -23.64 -14.15 -15.06
N LYS A 27 -23.38 -15.33 -15.64
CA LYS A 27 -23.13 -16.57 -14.88
C LYS A 27 -21.74 -16.61 -14.24
N VAL A 28 -20.84 -15.72 -14.61
CA VAL A 28 -19.51 -15.55 -14.02
C VAL A 28 -19.30 -14.08 -13.64
N LYS A 29 -18.76 -13.85 -12.46
CA LYS A 29 -18.38 -12.50 -12.04
C LYS A 29 -17.11 -12.08 -12.78
N THR A 30 -17.12 -10.88 -13.34
CA THR A 30 -15.98 -10.33 -14.07
C THR A 30 -15.60 -8.98 -13.55
N LYS A 31 -14.30 -8.63 -13.63
CA LYS A 31 -13.82 -7.28 -13.35
C LYS A 31 -12.84 -6.81 -14.43
N PRO A 32 -12.79 -5.51 -14.75
CA PRO A 32 -11.80 -4.96 -15.66
C PRO A 32 -10.38 -5.19 -15.14
N PHE A 33 -9.48 -5.47 -16.06
CA PHE A 33 -8.04 -5.57 -15.84
C PHE A 33 -7.31 -4.67 -16.84
N LEU A 34 -6.03 -4.76 -17.03
CA LEU A 34 -5.24 -3.90 -17.91
C LEU A 34 -5.80 -3.87 -19.35
N GLY A 35 -6.09 -2.68 -19.86
CA GLY A 35 -6.63 -2.47 -21.20
C GLY A 35 -8.04 -3.08 -21.36
N SER A 36 -8.25 -3.84 -22.42
CA SER A 36 -9.52 -4.54 -22.73
C SER A 36 -9.65 -5.92 -22.05
N GLN A 37 -8.67 -6.32 -21.24
CA GLN A 37 -8.69 -7.61 -20.57
C GLN A 37 -9.66 -7.61 -19.38
N VAL A 38 -10.27 -8.75 -19.13
CA VAL A 38 -11.19 -8.98 -18.01
C VAL A 38 -10.71 -10.17 -17.20
N LEU A 39 -10.68 -10.01 -15.89
CA LEU A 39 -10.53 -11.14 -14.97
C LEU A 39 -11.88 -11.74 -14.64
N ILE A 40 -11.88 -13.04 -14.41
CA ILE A 40 -13.07 -13.85 -14.10
C ILE A 40 -12.87 -14.45 -12.72
N LEU A 41 -13.87 -14.30 -11.86
CA LEU A 41 -13.85 -14.95 -10.56
C LEU A 41 -13.99 -16.46 -10.75
N ASP A 42 -13.04 -17.18 -10.20
CA ASP A 42 -13.07 -18.65 -10.16
C ASP A 42 -14.17 -19.10 -9.18
N PRO A 43 -15.25 -19.77 -9.64
CA PRO A 43 -16.34 -20.20 -8.76
C PRO A 43 -15.93 -21.28 -7.75
N GLU A 44 -14.87 -22.03 -8.03
CA GLU A 44 -14.33 -23.03 -7.11
C GLU A 44 -13.30 -22.46 -6.14
N SER A 45 -12.87 -21.22 -6.33
CA SER A 45 -12.08 -20.54 -5.31
C SER A 45 -13.03 -20.12 -4.19
N ASP A 46 -13.20 -20.99 -3.24
CA ASP A 46 -13.88 -20.68 -2.00
C ASP A 46 -13.13 -19.52 -1.31
N ASP A 47 -13.86 -18.53 -0.81
CA ASP A 47 -13.25 -17.47 0.03
C ASP A 47 -12.65 -18.07 1.31
N SER A 48 -12.93 -19.34 1.62
CA SER A 48 -12.33 -20.12 2.70
C SER A 48 -10.82 -20.33 2.56
N ASP A 49 -10.29 -20.35 1.32
CA ASP A 49 -8.85 -20.49 1.06
C ASP A 49 -8.06 -19.18 1.19
N ARG A 50 -8.77 -18.07 1.44
CA ARG A 50 -8.13 -16.75 1.53
C ARG A 50 -7.94 -16.35 2.99
N SER A 51 -6.72 -15.96 3.29
CA SER A 51 -6.27 -15.73 4.66
C SER A 51 -6.61 -14.32 5.17
N VAL A 52 -6.71 -14.20 6.48
CA VAL A 52 -6.73 -12.92 7.18
C VAL A 52 -5.29 -12.54 7.53
N CYS A 53 -4.91 -11.29 7.29
CA CYS A 53 -3.60 -10.79 7.67
C CYS A 53 -3.68 -9.58 8.61
N ILE A 54 -2.59 -9.37 9.33
CA ILE A 54 -2.33 -8.18 10.14
C ILE A 54 -1.31 -7.32 9.42
N TYR A 55 -1.52 -6.00 9.45
CA TYR A 55 -0.49 -5.04 9.11
C TYR A 55 -0.28 -4.07 10.27
N ALA A 56 0.97 -3.91 10.70
CA ALA A 56 1.38 -3.02 11.77
C ALA A 56 2.57 -2.14 11.35
N ARG A 57 2.65 -0.91 11.88
CA ARG A 57 3.72 0.02 11.52
C ARG A 57 4.05 0.96 12.68
N VAL A 58 5.33 1.26 12.81
CA VAL A 58 5.85 2.36 13.63
C VAL A 58 6.82 3.20 12.80
N SER A 59 7.02 4.46 13.19
CA SER A 59 7.85 5.38 12.41
C SER A 59 9.35 5.18 12.64
N THR A 60 9.76 4.81 13.86
CA THR A 60 11.16 4.73 14.25
C THR A 60 11.52 3.39 14.90
N PRO A 61 12.81 2.96 14.83
CA PRO A 61 13.27 1.76 15.51
C PRO A 61 13.11 1.79 17.04
N LYS A 62 13.06 2.98 17.64
CA LYS A 62 12.83 3.14 19.10
C LYS A 62 11.46 2.63 19.53
N GLN A 63 10.48 2.63 18.62
CA GLN A 63 9.11 2.19 18.84
C GLN A 63 8.91 0.68 18.56
N LYS A 64 9.96 -0.12 18.51
CA LYS A 64 9.87 -1.56 18.22
C LYS A 64 8.95 -2.30 19.21
N THR A 65 9.01 -1.94 20.49
CA THR A 65 8.12 -2.51 21.51
C THR A 65 6.65 -2.20 21.22
N ASP A 66 6.36 -0.98 20.72
CA ASP A 66 5.00 -0.58 20.36
C ASP A 66 4.50 -1.35 19.14
N LEU A 67 5.40 -1.63 18.17
CA LEU A 67 5.10 -2.50 17.03
C LEU A 67 4.70 -3.90 17.48
N ASP A 68 5.47 -4.51 18.40
CA ASP A 68 5.19 -5.83 18.94
C ASP A 68 3.86 -5.84 19.72
N ASN A 69 3.59 -4.78 20.49
CA ASN A 69 2.31 -4.61 21.20
C ASN A 69 1.13 -4.48 20.23
N GLN A 70 1.26 -3.71 19.15
CA GLN A 70 0.23 -3.60 18.10
C GLN A 70 -0.08 -4.97 17.50
N ILE A 71 0.94 -5.73 17.11
CA ILE A 71 0.77 -7.07 16.53
C ILE A 71 0.08 -8.00 17.52
N LYS A 72 0.52 -8.01 18.78
CA LYS A 72 -0.06 -8.85 19.84
C LYS A 72 -1.53 -8.52 20.07
N PHE A 73 -1.88 -7.25 20.13
CA PHE A 73 -3.26 -6.79 20.29
C PHE A 73 -4.15 -7.23 19.11
N LEU A 74 -3.69 -7.00 17.87
CA LEU A 74 -4.46 -7.37 16.68
C LEU A 74 -4.62 -8.90 16.57
N ARG A 75 -3.63 -9.68 17.00
CA ARG A 75 -3.77 -11.15 17.11
C ARG A 75 -4.84 -11.54 18.12
N GLN A 76 -4.83 -10.95 19.32
CA GLN A 76 -5.83 -11.22 20.36
C GLN A 76 -7.23 -10.83 19.90
N TYR A 77 -7.35 -9.70 19.21
CA TYR A 77 -8.62 -9.27 18.61
C TYR A 77 -9.15 -10.28 17.59
N LEU A 78 -8.32 -10.77 16.69
CA LEU A 78 -8.72 -11.78 15.71
C LEU A 78 -9.10 -13.09 16.37
N VAL A 79 -8.33 -13.55 17.35
CA VAL A 79 -8.63 -14.78 18.10
C VAL A 79 -9.97 -14.66 18.83
N SER A 80 -10.30 -13.50 19.41
CA SER A 80 -11.61 -13.26 20.06
C SER A 80 -12.78 -13.35 19.06
N LYS A 81 -12.52 -13.15 17.76
CA LYS A 81 -13.49 -13.32 16.68
C LYS A 81 -13.48 -14.73 16.05
N GLY A 82 -12.71 -15.65 16.60
CA GLY A 82 -12.56 -17.01 16.06
C GLY A 82 -11.73 -17.06 14.77
N LEU A 83 -10.95 -15.99 14.48
CA LEU A 83 -10.07 -15.89 13.32
C LEU A 83 -8.61 -16.04 13.72
N ASN A 84 -7.82 -16.70 12.90
CA ASN A 84 -6.39 -16.81 13.11
C ASN A 84 -5.65 -16.12 11.95
N PRO A 85 -4.84 -15.06 12.19
CA PRO A 85 -4.08 -14.42 11.13
C PRO A 85 -2.94 -15.34 10.67
N GLU A 86 -2.96 -15.69 9.40
CA GLU A 86 -1.92 -16.52 8.79
C GLU A 86 -0.68 -15.69 8.43
N TYR A 87 -0.90 -14.45 8.02
CA TYR A 87 0.17 -13.53 7.63
C TYR A 87 0.22 -12.32 8.55
N VAL A 88 1.45 -11.89 8.87
CA VAL A 88 1.72 -10.67 9.62
C VAL A 88 2.78 -9.88 8.87
N TYR A 89 2.40 -8.72 8.38
CA TYR A 89 3.28 -7.77 7.73
C TYR A 89 3.56 -6.61 8.67
N SER A 90 4.79 -6.14 8.71
CA SER A 90 5.14 -5.01 9.55
C SER A 90 6.28 -4.20 8.96
N ASP A 91 6.29 -2.89 9.24
CA ASP A 91 7.31 -1.97 8.81
C ASP A 91 7.73 -1.01 9.92
N ILE A 92 9.00 -0.63 9.92
CA ILE A 92 9.55 0.46 10.73
C ILE A 92 9.92 1.57 9.75
N ALA A 93 8.97 2.43 9.45
CA ALA A 93 9.12 3.51 8.49
C ALA A 93 7.99 4.54 8.64
N SER A 94 8.22 5.79 8.22
CA SER A 94 7.15 6.80 8.16
C SER A 94 5.96 6.34 7.32
N GLY A 95 4.75 6.76 7.72
CA GLY A 95 3.52 6.55 6.95
C GLY A 95 3.49 7.23 5.59
N MET A 96 4.43 8.16 5.33
CA MET A 96 4.62 8.84 4.05
C MET A 96 5.55 8.08 3.10
N ASN A 97 6.34 7.14 3.62
CA ASN A 97 7.20 6.31 2.79
C ASN A 97 6.33 5.27 2.06
N GLU A 98 6.32 5.33 0.73
CA GLU A 98 5.57 4.39 -0.11
C GLU A 98 6.35 3.08 -0.35
N ASP A 99 7.69 3.13 -0.27
CA ASP A 99 8.55 1.95 -0.48
C ASP A 99 8.84 1.27 0.87
N ARG A 100 7.84 0.54 1.35
CA ARG A 100 7.90 -0.26 2.57
C ARG A 100 7.81 -1.74 2.23
N LYS A 101 8.77 -2.52 2.71
CA LYS A 101 8.88 -3.94 2.38
C LYS A 101 7.62 -4.72 2.76
N GLY A 102 7.15 -4.60 4.01
CA GLY A 102 5.96 -5.31 4.49
C GLY A 102 4.69 -4.88 3.77
N LEU A 103 4.53 -3.58 3.48
CA LEU A 103 3.41 -3.09 2.68
C LEU A 103 3.43 -3.67 1.26
N ASN A 104 4.59 -3.68 0.61
CA ASN A 104 4.74 -4.19 -0.76
C ASN A 104 4.48 -5.70 -0.82
N GLU A 105 4.96 -6.48 0.14
CA GLU A 105 4.67 -7.91 0.26
C GLU A 105 3.18 -8.17 0.45
N MET A 106 2.53 -7.45 1.37
CA MET A 106 1.08 -7.53 1.58
C MET A 106 0.29 -7.18 0.32
N MET A 107 0.67 -6.11 -0.38
CA MET A 107 0.04 -5.70 -1.65
C MET A 107 0.14 -6.80 -2.70
N ASN A 108 1.30 -7.43 -2.85
CA ASN A 108 1.50 -8.54 -3.78
C ASN A 108 0.61 -9.74 -3.45
N ASP A 109 0.48 -10.08 -2.16
CA ASP A 109 -0.37 -11.17 -1.71
C ASP A 109 -1.87 -10.85 -1.86
N ILE A 110 -2.27 -9.58 -1.70
CA ILE A 110 -3.64 -9.13 -2.02
C ILE A 110 -3.91 -9.25 -3.53
N ILE A 111 -2.99 -8.78 -4.36
CA ILE A 111 -3.12 -8.83 -5.83
C ILE A 111 -3.18 -10.27 -6.32
N SER A 112 -2.40 -11.17 -5.72
CA SER A 112 -2.42 -12.61 -6.02
C SER A 112 -3.67 -13.33 -5.51
N GLY A 113 -4.52 -12.65 -4.72
CA GLY A 113 -5.78 -13.20 -4.21
C GLY A 113 -5.64 -14.07 -2.97
N LYS A 114 -4.50 -14.04 -2.27
CA LYS A 114 -4.28 -14.81 -1.04
C LYS A 114 -4.96 -14.23 0.20
N ILE A 115 -5.17 -12.90 0.21
CA ILE A 115 -5.67 -12.18 1.39
C ILE A 115 -7.13 -11.78 1.18
N SER A 116 -8.01 -12.19 2.09
CA SER A 116 -9.42 -11.78 2.12
C SER A 116 -9.65 -10.54 2.98
N LYS A 117 -8.86 -10.39 4.05
CA LYS A 117 -9.02 -9.29 5.02
C LYS A 117 -7.67 -8.83 5.56
N VAL A 118 -7.49 -7.52 5.62
CA VAL A 118 -6.36 -6.85 6.29
C VAL A 118 -6.88 -6.17 7.55
N VAL A 119 -6.29 -6.49 8.70
CA VAL A 119 -6.63 -5.91 10.00
C VAL A 119 -5.53 -4.98 10.47
N ILE A 120 -5.89 -3.76 10.78
CA ILE A 120 -4.99 -2.69 11.23
C ILE A 120 -5.52 -2.01 12.47
N SER A 121 -4.63 -1.46 13.31
CA SER A 121 -5.03 -0.72 14.49
C SER A 121 -5.65 0.64 14.16
N HIS A 122 -5.12 1.35 13.18
CA HIS A 122 -5.61 2.65 12.72
C HIS A 122 -5.28 2.84 11.23
N LYS A 123 -6.08 3.65 10.50
CA LYS A 123 -5.87 3.92 9.06
C LYS A 123 -4.46 4.43 8.72
N ASP A 124 -3.84 5.20 9.65
CA ASP A 124 -2.51 5.77 9.45
C ASP A 124 -1.38 4.76 9.55
N ARG A 125 -1.64 3.57 10.11
CA ARG A 125 -0.69 2.46 10.08
C ARG A 125 -0.51 1.97 8.66
N LEU A 126 -1.59 1.99 7.86
CA LEU A 126 -1.52 1.59 6.46
C LEU A 126 -0.85 2.68 5.60
N THR A 127 -1.29 3.92 5.73
CA THR A 127 -0.71 5.06 5.00
C THR A 127 -1.10 6.38 5.64
N ARG A 128 -0.22 7.39 5.57
CA ARG A 128 -0.52 8.74 6.04
C ARG A 128 -1.50 9.45 5.11
N PHE A 129 -1.34 9.26 3.80
CA PHE A 129 -2.18 9.86 2.77
C PHE A 129 -2.68 8.78 1.81
N GLY A 130 -3.80 9.05 1.15
CA GLY A 130 -4.30 8.16 0.10
C GLY A 130 -4.97 6.87 0.58
N PHE A 131 -5.39 6.78 1.86
CA PHE A 131 -6.11 5.61 2.39
C PHE A 131 -7.32 5.23 1.53
N GLY A 132 -8.05 6.21 0.98
CA GLY A 132 -9.18 5.98 0.08
C GLY A 132 -8.78 5.24 -1.19
N TYR A 133 -7.61 5.53 -1.76
CA TYR A 133 -7.09 4.82 -2.94
C TYR A 133 -6.77 3.36 -2.60
N LEU A 134 -6.08 3.11 -1.48
CA LEU A 134 -5.77 1.75 -1.05
C LEU A 134 -7.05 0.95 -0.78
N LYS A 135 -8.04 1.55 -0.11
CA LYS A 135 -9.35 0.92 0.12
C LYS A 135 -10.03 0.54 -1.19
N THR A 136 -10.00 1.41 -2.18
CA THR A 136 -10.57 1.13 -3.51
C THR A 136 -9.83 0.00 -4.21
N ILE A 137 -8.49 -0.01 -4.14
CA ILE A 137 -7.65 -1.08 -4.71
C ILE A 137 -7.98 -2.41 -4.03
N PHE A 138 -7.95 -2.48 -2.70
CA PHE A 138 -8.23 -3.70 -1.94
C PHE A 138 -9.61 -4.27 -2.25
N SER A 139 -10.63 -3.40 -2.31
CA SER A 139 -11.99 -3.80 -2.69
C SER A 139 -12.06 -4.43 -4.08
N ARG A 140 -11.21 -3.98 -5.03
CA ARG A 140 -11.15 -4.59 -6.37
C ARG A 140 -10.61 -6.02 -6.34
N TYR A 141 -9.81 -6.35 -5.33
CA TYR A 141 -9.28 -7.70 -5.12
C TYR A 141 -10.09 -8.49 -4.07
N ASN A 142 -11.32 -8.02 -3.75
CA ASN A 142 -12.20 -8.62 -2.73
C ASN A 142 -11.50 -8.72 -1.37
N THR A 143 -10.65 -7.76 -1.04
CA THR A 143 -9.99 -7.69 0.26
C THR A 143 -10.62 -6.59 1.09
N GLU A 144 -11.09 -6.93 2.27
CA GLU A 144 -11.66 -6.01 3.25
C GLU A 144 -10.56 -5.40 4.12
N ILE A 145 -10.72 -4.11 4.50
CA ILE A 145 -9.88 -3.47 5.52
C ILE A 145 -10.72 -3.31 6.77
N GLU A 146 -10.29 -3.93 7.86
CA GLU A 146 -10.88 -3.79 9.18
C GLU A 146 -9.97 -2.94 10.07
N ILE A 147 -10.52 -1.87 10.63
CA ILE A 147 -9.80 -0.94 11.52
C ILE A 147 -10.27 -1.19 12.94
N VAL A 148 -9.34 -1.54 13.82
CA VAL A 148 -9.60 -1.80 15.23
C VAL A 148 -9.04 -0.63 16.02
N ASN A 149 -9.77 0.47 16.12
CA ASN A 149 -9.32 1.69 16.78
C ASN A 149 -8.68 1.40 18.15
N LEU A 150 -7.35 1.37 18.21
CA LEU A 150 -6.58 1.44 19.43
C LEU A 150 -6.48 2.93 19.81
N GLU A 151 -6.93 3.28 20.99
CA GLU A 151 -6.78 4.61 21.54
C GLU A 151 -5.31 4.85 21.95
N ASP A 152 -4.49 5.29 21.02
CA ASP A 152 -3.11 5.71 21.26
C ASP A 152 -2.86 7.10 20.64
N GLU A 153 -3.68 8.07 21.11
CA GLU A 153 -3.66 9.44 20.58
C GLU A 153 -2.30 10.14 20.72
N LYS A 154 -1.53 9.85 21.79
CA LYS A 154 -0.23 10.49 22.01
C LYS A 154 0.80 10.06 20.96
N SER A 155 0.93 8.77 20.69
CA SER A 155 1.85 8.24 19.68
C SER A 155 1.53 8.77 18.28
N PHE A 156 0.27 9.00 17.98
CA PHE A 156 -0.20 9.54 16.70
C PHE A 156 0.22 11.00 16.49
N GLN A 157 0.04 11.85 17.51
CA GLN A 157 0.39 13.29 17.44
C GLN A 157 1.90 13.49 17.30
N ASP A 158 2.69 12.69 18.02
CA ASP A 158 4.16 12.73 17.94
C ASP A 158 4.63 12.31 16.55
N GLU A 159 4.13 11.22 15.99
CA GLU A 159 4.45 10.78 14.63
C GLU A 159 4.04 11.81 13.56
N LEU A 160 2.87 12.46 13.72
CA LEU A 160 2.42 13.49 12.80
C LEU A 160 3.34 14.72 12.82
N SER A 161 3.79 15.10 14.01
CA SER A 161 4.72 16.21 14.19
C SER A 161 6.09 15.91 13.56
N GLU A 162 6.61 14.68 13.75
CA GLU A 162 7.85 14.24 13.10
C GLU A 162 7.73 14.22 11.58
N ASP A 163 6.62 13.73 11.03
CA ASP A 163 6.34 13.72 9.60
C ASP A 163 6.29 15.16 9.04
N LEU A 164 5.66 16.10 9.75
CA LEU A 164 5.59 17.51 9.36
C LEU A 164 6.98 18.16 9.35
N ILE A 165 7.79 17.92 10.39
CA ILE A 165 9.17 18.41 10.47
C ILE A 165 9.99 17.86 9.31
N ALA A 166 9.87 16.58 8.98
CA ALA A 166 10.56 15.96 7.86
C ALA A 166 10.19 16.61 6.51
N ILE A 167 8.91 16.91 6.29
CA ILE A 167 8.44 17.64 5.11
C ILE A 167 9.08 19.04 5.03
N ILE A 168 8.99 19.81 6.11
CA ILE A 168 9.53 21.19 6.19
C ILE A 168 11.04 21.14 5.92
N HIS A 169 11.76 20.20 6.54
CA HIS A 169 13.20 20.05 6.35
C HIS A 169 13.53 19.72 4.88
N HIS A 170 12.82 18.79 4.27
CA HIS A 170 13.01 18.42 2.86
C HIS A 170 12.81 19.64 1.93
N PHE A 171 11.73 20.39 2.11
CA PHE A 171 11.49 21.60 1.32
C PHE A 171 12.54 22.68 1.57
N SER A 172 12.93 22.90 2.82
CA SER A 172 13.95 23.88 3.18
C SER A 172 15.28 23.56 2.48
N MET A 173 15.74 22.31 2.54
CA MET A 173 16.96 21.88 1.87
C MET A 173 16.89 22.10 0.35
N LYS A 174 15.75 21.80 -0.26
CA LYS A 174 15.53 21.99 -1.71
C LYS A 174 15.56 23.48 -2.10
N PHE A 175 14.99 24.36 -1.28
CA PHE A 175 15.02 25.81 -1.51
C PHE A 175 16.41 26.38 -1.32
N TYR A 176 17.13 25.99 -0.28
CA TYR A 176 18.50 26.45 -0.03
C TYR A 176 19.47 25.94 -1.10
N GLY A 177 19.35 24.70 -1.54
CA GLY A 177 20.15 24.14 -2.64
C GLY A 177 19.94 24.89 -3.96
N LYS A 178 18.71 25.27 -4.30
CA LYS A 178 18.42 26.10 -5.48
C LYS A 178 19.02 27.50 -5.40
N ARG A 179 19.01 28.14 -4.21
CA ARG A 179 19.63 29.46 -3.99
C ARG A 179 21.15 29.40 -4.17
N LYS A 180 21.80 28.40 -3.59
CA LYS A 180 23.27 28.24 -3.68
C LYS A 180 23.69 28.03 -5.16
N ASN A 181 22.96 27.21 -5.92
CA ASN A 181 23.25 27.00 -7.33
C ASN A 181 23.03 28.25 -8.19
N LYS A 182 22.05 29.11 -7.83
CA LYS A 182 21.80 30.37 -8.53
C LYS A 182 22.90 31.43 -8.24
N CYS A 183 23.37 31.54 -6.97
CA CYS A 183 24.48 32.42 -6.62
C CYS A 183 25.77 31.97 -7.32
N SER A 184 26.12 30.69 -7.30
CA SER A 184 27.34 30.21 -7.94
C SER A 184 27.30 30.28 -9.49
N ALA A 185 26.13 30.35 -10.09
CA ALA A 185 25.98 30.60 -11.53
C ALA A 185 26.13 32.08 -11.86
N LEU A 186 25.64 32.98 -11.01
CA LEU A 186 25.83 34.45 -11.16
C LEU A 186 27.29 34.85 -10.96
N GLU A 187 27.98 34.28 -9.98
CA GLU A 187 29.40 34.48 -9.73
C GLU A 187 30.26 34.06 -10.93
N ARG A 188 29.97 32.89 -11.51
CA ARG A 188 30.67 32.38 -12.73
C ARG A 188 30.45 33.28 -13.94
N ASN A 189 29.21 33.79 -14.13
CA ASN A 189 28.92 34.71 -15.22
C ASN A 189 29.58 36.07 -15.03
N ALA A 190 29.71 36.56 -13.78
CA ALA A 190 30.38 37.81 -13.49
C ALA A 190 31.89 37.72 -13.76
N ILE A 191 32.52 36.59 -13.43
CA ILE A 191 33.95 36.35 -13.69
C ILE A 191 34.22 36.28 -15.20
N SER A 192 33.36 35.57 -15.96
CA SER A 192 33.53 35.46 -17.43
C SER A 192 33.37 36.83 -18.14
N LEU A 193 32.53 37.70 -17.65
CA LEU A 193 32.37 39.07 -18.21
C LEU A 193 33.57 39.99 -17.91
N SER A 194 34.18 39.85 -16.72
CA SER A 194 35.39 40.63 -16.38
C SER A 194 36.64 40.18 -17.14
N GLU A 195 36.72 38.94 -17.57
CA GLU A 195 37.82 38.41 -18.41
C GLU A 195 37.71 38.81 -19.90
N GLU A 196 36.50 39.21 -20.37
CA GLU A 196 36.27 39.70 -21.74
C GLU A 196 36.53 41.21 -21.86
N GLU A 197 36.43 41.99 -20.77
CA GLU A 197 36.73 43.44 -20.78
C GLU A 197 38.24 43.78 -20.70
N ASP A 198 39.07 42.81 -20.29
CA ASP A 198 40.54 42.99 -20.19
C ASP A 198 41.32 42.51 -21.44
N LYS A 199 40.65 42.27 -22.57
CA LYS A 199 41.23 41.91 -23.86
C LYS A 199 41.00 42.99 -24.91
#